data_04e996c4e574fab263731916bbac86c4
#
_entry.id   04e996c4e574fab263731916bbac86c4
#
_cell.length_a   1.000
_cell.length_b   1.000
_cell.length_c   1.000
_cell.angle_alpha   90.00
_cell.angle_beta   90.00
_cell.angle_gamma   90.00
#
_symmetry.space_group_name_H-M   'P 1'
#
loop_
_entity.id
_entity.type
_entity.pdbx_description
1 polymer ?
#
loop_
_entity_poly.entity_id
_entity_poly.type
_entity_poly.pdbx_seq_one_letter_code
_entity_poly.pdbx_strand_id
1 'polypeptide(L)'
;MALKQKTCKACRQKFVPSRPMQAACTPTCAIAIAERKRAKQAQQEVAQSRKEARQRLEKMKGIPELTSEAQTACNAYIRARDNGKPCISCGTPLNNEGHGGGFDAGHYRSRGAAPHLRFHEDNIHGQCKRCNRYLAGNVSAMRIGLIE
;
A
#
# COMPACT_ATOMS: atom_id res chain seq x y z
N MET A 1 39.39 -25.84 35.04
CA MET A 1 37.98 -26.21 34.88
C MET A 1 37.73 -26.47 33.40
N ALA A 2 37.20 -27.64 33.04
CA ALA A 2 36.84 -27.93 31.65
C ALA A 2 35.61 -27.11 31.21
N LEU A 3 35.70 -26.50 30.03
CA LEU A 3 34.56 -25.73 29.48
C LEU A 3 33.46 -26.67 29.06
N LYS A 4 32.21 -26.30 29.33
CA LYS A 4 31.02 -27.06 28.90
C LYS A 4 30.92 -27.17 27.40
N GLN A 5 30.48 -28.33 26.89
CA GLN A 5 30.20 -28.58 25.47
C GLN A 5 29.21 -27.59 24.91
N LYS A 6 29.49 -27.05 23.73
CA LYS A 6 28.64 -26.08 23.01
C LYS A 6 28.25 -26.62 21.63
N THR A 7 27.18 -26.06 21.06
CA THR A 7 26.75 -26.33 19.67
C THR A 7 27.31 -25.26 18.74
N CYS A 8 28.00 -25.68 17.69
CA CYS A 8 28.55 -24.78 16.67
C CYS A 8 27.44 -24.02 15.96
N LYS A 9 27.55 -22.69 15.86
CA LYS A 9 26.54 -21.85 15.21
C LYS A 9 26.50 -21.97 13.69
N ALA A 10 27.52 -22.58 13.06
CA ALA A 10 27.54 -22.84 11.62
C ALA A 10 27.00 -24.23 11.27
N CYS A 11 27.69 -25.32 11.74
CA CYS A 11 27.36 -26.70 11.35
C CYS A 11 26.44 -27.43 12.33
N ARG A 12 26.10 -26.81 13.47
CA ARG A 12 25.27 -27.35 14.56
C ARG A 12 25.85 -28.60 15.28
N GLN A 13 27.08 -28.98 14.99
CA GLN A 13 27.73 -30.06 15.70
C GLN A 13 28.17 -29.64 17.10
N LYS A 14 28.15 -30.56 18.05
CA LYS A 14 28.62 -30.33 19.39
C LYS A 14 30.16 -30.35 19.44
N PHE A 15 30.77 -29.44 20.15
CA PHE A 15 32.23 -29.35 20.34
C PHE A 15 32.58 -28.83 21.71
N VAL A 16 33.81 -29.12 22.18
CA VAL A 16 34.34 -28.57 23.41
C VAL A 16 35.13 -27.31 23.01
N PRO A 17 34.73 -26.12 23.50
CA PRO A 17 35.41 -24.88 23.15
C PRO A 17 36.76 -24.76 23.86
N SER A 18 37.77 -24.23 23.19
CA SER A 18 39.06 -23.88 23.78
C SER A 18 39.05 -22.52 24.49
N ARG A 19 38.05 -21.67 24.19
CA ARG A 19 37.86 -20.33 24.78
C ARG A 19 36.38 -20.10 25.15
N PRO A 20 36.08 -19.35 26.25
CA PRO A 20 34.70 -19.18 26.72
C PRO A 20 33.72 -18.63 25.68
N MET A 21 34.18 -17.72 24.81
CA MET A 21 33.35 -17.04 23.80
C MET A 21 33.35 -17.73 22.43
N GLN A 22 34.00 -18.91 22.30
CA GLN A 22 34.05 -19.63 21.01
C GLN A 22 32.66 -20.12 20.59
N ALA A 23 32.26 -19.74 19.39
CA ALA A 23 30.95 -20.08 18.80
C ALA A 23 31.02 -21.05 17.59
N ALA A 24 32.27 -21.34 17.14
CA ALA A 24 32.54 -22.20 15.98
C ALA A 24 33.47 -23.34 16.36
N CYS A 25 33.27 -24.54 15.82
CA CYS A 25 34.10 -25.70 16.07
C CYS A 25 35.41 -25.67 15.27
N THR A 26 35.46 -25.04 14.12
CA THR A 26 36.60 -24.93 13.20
C THR A 26 36.75 -23.49 12.68
N PRO A 27 37.94 -23.12 12.14
CA PRO A 27 38.15 -21.83 11.49
C PRO A 27 37.19 -21.61 10.31
N THR A 28 36.91 -22.64 9.52
CA THR A 28 35.96 -22.60 8.39
C THR A 28 34.54 -22.24 8.87
N CYS A 29 34.10 -22.84 9.98
CA CYS A 29 32.82 -22.50 10.60
C CYS A 29 32.80 -21.06 11.14
N ALA A 30 33.92 -20.55 11.64
CA ALA A 30 34.02 -19.16 12.10
C ALA A 30 33.89 -18.17 10.93
N ILE A 31 34.53 -18.47 9.79
CA ILE A 31 34.40 -17.68 8.55
C ILE A 31 32.93 -17.67 8.10
N ALA A 32 32.28 -18.83 8.02
CA ALA A 32 30.87 -18.92 7.61
C ALA A 32 29.92 -18.13 8.54
N ILE A 33 30.18 -18.09 9.84
CA ILE A 33 29.41 -17.26 10.78
C ILE A 33 29.65 -15.77 10.51
N ALA A 34 30.90 -15.37 10.27
CA ALA A 34 31.26 -13.98 9.96
C ALA A 34 30.61 -13.52 8.65
N GLU A 35 30.65 -14.32 7.60
CA GLU A 35 30.01 -14.04 6.31
C GLU A 35 28.48 -13.87 6.45
N ARG A 36 27.83 -14.80 7.16
CA ARG A 36 26.37 -14.66 7.44
C ARG A 36 26.05 -13.38 8.20
N LYS A 37 26.90 -13.01 9.17
CA LYS A 37 26.72 -11.77 9.90
C LYS A 37 26.88 -10.55 9.02
N ARG A 38 27.91 -10.52 8.17
CA ARG A 38 28.13 -9.44 7.17
C ARG A 38 27.00 -9.34 6.18
N ALA A 39 26.54 -10.45 5.61
CA ALA A 39 25.41 -10.47 4.69
C ALA A 39 24.13 -9.93 5.34
N LYS A 40 23.85 -10.33 6.59
CA LYS A 40 22.72 -9.82 7.34
C LYS A 40 22.81 -8.31 7.59
N GLN A 41 23.99 -7.83 7.97
CA GLN A 41 24.23 -6.39 8.17
C GLN A 41 24.02 -5.60 6.86
N ALA A 42 24.61 -6.06 5.76
CA ALA A 42 24.43 -5.44 4.45
C ALA A 42 22.94 -5.37 4.02
N GLN A 43 22.19 -6.44 4.26
CA GLN A 43 20.75 -6.44 4.00
C GLN A 43 20.00 -5.42 4.87
N GLN A 44 20.38 -5.30 6.15
CA GLN A 44 19.77 -4.33 7.07
C GLN A 44 20.10 -2.89 6.67
N GLU A 45 21.34 -2.62 6.26
CA GLU A 45 21.78 -1.29 5.77
C GLU A 45 21.02 -0.89 4.50
N VAL A 46 20.88 -1.81 3.55
CA VAL A 46 20.09 -1.57 2.32
C VAL A 46 18.61 -1.33 2.66
N ALA A 47 18.03 -2.11 3.55
CA ALA A 47 16.64 -1.91 3.97
C ALA A 47 16.44 -0.56 4.67
N GLN A 48 17.37 -0.18 5.55
CA GLN A 48 17.34 1.11 6.23
C GLN A 48 17.49 2.27 5.25
N SER A 49 18.46 2.21 4.33
CA SER A 49 18.66 3.22 3.30
C SER A 49 17.42 3.41 2.41
N ARG A 50 16.78 2.31 1.99
CA ARG A 50 15.52 2.37 1.23
C ARG A 50 14.39 3.03 2.04
N LYS A 51 14.29 2.72 3.33
CA LYS A 51 13.30 3.34 4.22
C LYS A 51 13.51 4.84 4.35
N GLU A 52 14.75 5.27 4.56
CA GLU A 52 15.11 6.69 4.65
C GLU A 52 14.87 7.44 3.35
N ALA A 53 15.24 6.85 2.20
CA ALA A 53 14.98 7.43 0.89
C ALA A 53 13.47 7.60 0.64
N ARG A 54 12.65 6.61 1.00
CA ARG A 54 11.19 6.69 0.91
C ARG A 54 10.62 7.79 1.81
N GLN A 55 11.12 7.93 3.04
CA GLN A 55 10.69 8.99 3.96
C GLN A 55 11.07 10.39 3.46
N ARG A 56 12.26 10.53 2.83
CA ARG A 56 12.67 11.80 2.21
C ARG A 56 11.76 12.15 1.03
N LEU A 57 11.49 11.18 0.15
CA LEU A 57 10.60 11.37 -0.99
C LEU A 57 9.19 11.77 -0.53
N GLU A 58 8.66 11.14 0.51
CA GLU A 58 7.35 11.46 1.08
C GLU A 58 7.29 12.91 1.60
N LYS A 59 8.35 13.37 2.29
CA LYS A 59 8.44 14.75 2.78
C LYS A 59 8.59 15.80 1.66
N MET A 60 9.00 15.37 0.47
CA MET A 60 9.16 16.25 -0.70
C MET A 60 7.89 16.38 -1.54
N LYS A 61 6.85 15.57 -1.26
CA LYS A 61 5.58 15.65 -1.99
C LYS A 61 4.92 17.00 -1.76
N GLY A 62 4.56 17.65 -2.85
CA GLY A 62 3.76 18.88 -2.82
C GLY A 62 2.26 18.61 -2.67
N ILE A 63 1.49 19.68 -2.48
CA ILE A 63 0.03 19.61 -2.37
C ILE A 63 -0.63 18.89 -3.56
N PRO A 64 -0.19 19.10 -4.84
CA PRO A 64 -0.80 18.40 -5.97
C PRO A 64 -0.66 16.88 -5.90
N GLU A 65 0.52 16.35 -5.54
CA GLU A 65 0.79 14.94 -5.41
C GLU A 65 -0.04 14.32 -4.28
N LEU A 66 -0.06 14.96 -3.12
CA LEU A 66 -0.86 14.53 -1.97
C LEU A 66 -2.36 14.53 -2.30
N THR A 67 -2.83 15.56 -3.03
CA THR A 67 -4.22 15.65 -3.48
C THR A 67 -4.56 14.52 -4.46
N SER A 68 -3.64 14.17 -5.36
CA SER A 68 -3.82 13.07 -6.31
C SER A 68 -3.90 11.71 -5.59
N GLU A 69 -3.04 11.48 -4.60
CA GLU A 69 -3.06 10.27 -3.78
C GLU A 69 -4.36 10.16 -2.97
N ALA A 70 -4.77 11.25 -2.32
CA ALA A 70 -6.03 11.31 -1.60
C ALA A 70 -7.23 11.04 -2.52
N GLN A 71 -7.21 11.59 -3.76
CA GLN A 71 -8.27 11.33 -4.74
C GLN A 71 -8.33 9.85 -5.15
N THR A 72 -7.17 9.22 -5.33
CA THR A 72 -7.09 7.80 -5.67
C THR A 72 -7.68 6.94 -4.55
N ALA A 73 -7.31 7.22 -3.30
CA ALA A 73 -7.83 6.53 -2.13
C ALA A 73 -9.35 6.75 -1.94
N CYS A 74 -9.80 7.99 -2.07
CA CYS A 74 -11.21 8.34 -2.01
C CYS A 74 -12.03 7.62 -3.09
N ASN A 75 -11.56 7.62 -4.33
CA ASN A 75 -12.23 6.90 -5.42
C ASN A 75 -12.29 5.39 -5.18
N ALA A 76 -11.23 4.81 -4.61
CA ALA A 76 -11.21 3.38 -4.26
C ALA A 76 -12.23 3.07 -3.15
N TYR A 77 -12.30 3.91 -2.14
CA TYR A 77 -13.29 3.80 -1.05
C TYR A 77 -14.73 3.87 -1.59
N ILE A 78 -15.06 4.87 -2.41
CA ILE A 78 -16.40 5.02 -3.00
C ILE A 78 -16.75 3.81 -3.87
N ARG A 79 -15.82 3.29 -4.66
CA ARG A 79 -16.06 2.06 -5.45
C ARG A 79 -16.28 0.83 -4.56
N ALA A 80 -15.60 0.74 -3.43
CA ALA A 80 -15.85 -0.33 -2.47
C ALA A 80 -17.22 -0.20 -1.79
N ARG A 81 -17.59 1.03 -1.36
CA ARG A 81 -18.87 1.36 -0.72
C ARG A 81 -20.08 1.07 -1.62
N ASP A 82 -19.95 1.39 -2.92
CA ASP A 82 -21.07 1.35 -3.87
C ASP A 82 -21.03 0.13 -4.81
N ASN A 83 -20.12 -0.81 -4.58
CA ASN A 83 -20.08 -2.07 -5.32
C ASN A 83 -21.37 -2.87 -5.11
N GLY A 84 -21.99 -3.31 -6.21
CA GLY A 84 -23.26 -4.03 -6.18
C GLY A 84 -24.49 -3.13 -6.06
N LYS A 85 -24.35 -1.82 -5.81
CA LYS A 85 -25.47 -0.87 -5.84
C LYS A 85 -25.81 -0.45 -7.27
N PRO A 86 -27.00 0.14 -7.49
CA PRO A 86 -27.31 0.74 -8.77
C PRO A 86 -26.51 2.03 -9.01
N CYS A 87 -26.24 2.34 -10.28
CA CYS A 87 -25.69 3.64 -10.69
C CYS A 87 -26.63 4.76 -10.22
N ILE A 88 -26.11 5.73 -9.47
CA ILE A 88 -26.88 6.83 -8.90
C ILE A 88 -27.70 7.62 -9.95
N SER A 89 -27.24 7.62 -11.21
CA SER A 89 -27.89 8.41 -12.28
C SER A 89 -28.84 7.60 -13.16
N CYS A 90 -28.61 6.31 -13.41
CA CYS A 90 -29.39 5.55 -14.39
C CYS A 90 -29.87 4.18 -13.89
N GLY A 91 -29.58 3.82 -12.64
CA GLY A 91 -30.02 2.57 -12.05
C GLY A 91 -29.29 1.31 -12.55
N THR A 92 -28.37 1.39 -13.51
CA THR A 92 -27.62 0.22 -13.99
C THR A 92 -26.82 -0.39 -12.84
N PRO A 93 -26.86 -1.72 -12.60
CA PRO A 93 -26.08 -2.37 -11.57
C PRO A 93 -24.58 -2.10 -11.73
N LEU A 94 -23.90 -1.73 -10.63
CA LEU A 94 -22.47 -1.47 -10.60
C LEU A 94 -21.76 -2.72 -10.11
N ASN A 95 -20.78 -3.20 -10.88
CA ASN A 95 -19.84 -4.20 -10.43
C ASN A 95 -18.41 -3.69 -10.63
N ASN A 96 -17.50 -4.09 -9.77
CA ASN A 96 -16.10 -3.66 -9.84
C ASN A 96 -15.24 -4.60 -10.71
N GLU A 97 -15.87 -5.43 -11.52
CA GLU A 97 -15.21 -6.38 -12.41
C GLU A 97 -14.77 -5.67 -13.70
N GLY A 98 -13.61 -6.08 -14.21
CA GLY A 98 -13.05 -5.60 -15.47
C GLY A 98 -11.87 -4.64 -15.33
N HIS A 99 -11.15 -4.47 -16.44
CA HIS A 99 -9.92 -3.66 -16.51
C HIS A 99 -10.22 -2.18 -16.21
N GLY A 100 -9.52 -1.61 -15.22
CA GLY A 100 -9.72 -0.21 -14.78
C GLY A 100 -10.95 0.01 -13.90
N GLY A 101 -11.52 -1.06 -13.31
CA GLY A 101 -12.75 -1.03 -12.53
C GLY A 101 -14.01 -0.93 -13.41
N GLY A 102 -15.09 -1.58 -12.98
CA GLY A 102 -16.35 -1.62 -13.76
C GLY A 102 -17.07 -0.27 -13.84
N PHE A 103 -16.88 0.60 -12.83
CA PHE A 103 -17.53 1.90 -12.70
C PHE A 103 -16.62 2.96 -12.05
N ASP A 104 -17.05 4.19 -12.07
CA ASP A 104 -16.29 5.33 -11.56
C ASP A 104 -16.93 5.93 -10.30
N ALA A 105 -16.13 6.65 -9.51
CA ALA A 105 -16.59 7.54 -8.44
C ALA A 105 -16.93 8.92 -9.04
N GLY A 106 -18.20 9.15 -9.31
CA GLY A 106 -18.71 10.38 -9.93
C GLY A 106 -18.99 11.46 -8.88
N HIS A 107 -18.65 12.71 -9.18
CA HIS A 107 -18.92 13.87 -8.33
C HIS A 107 -20.18 14.59 -8.80
N TYR A 108 -21.13 14.86 -7.88
CA TYR A 108 -22.29 15.70 -8.19
C TYR A 108 -21.87 17.14 -8.45
N ARG A 109 -21.14 17.76 -7.54
CA ARG A 109 -20.45 19.05 -7.76
C ARG A 109 -19.02 18.77 -8.20
N SER A 110 -18.64 19.23 -9.38
CA SER A 110 -17.31 18.93 -9.92
C SER A 110 -16.19 19.46 -9.00
N ARG A 111 -15.05 18.79 -9.05
CA ARG A 111 -13.86 19.14 -8.26
C ARG A 111 -13.34 20.57 -8.52
N GLY A 112 -13.61 21.10 -9.72
CA GLY A 112 -13.26 22.49 -10.08
C GLY A 112 -14.28 23.50 -9.56
N ALA A 113 -15.58 23.19 -9.65
CA ALA A 113 -16.65 24.08 -9.21
C ALA A 113 -16.80 24.15 -7.68
N ALA A 114 -16.49 23.05 -6.97
CA ALA A 114 -16.62 22.95 -5.52
C ALA A 114 -15.43 22.18 -4.90
N PRO A 115 -14.22 22.78 -4.86
CA PRO A 115 -13.02 22.12 -4.33
C PRO A 115 -13.17 21.60 -2.90
N HIS A 116 -13.95 22.30 -2.06
CA HIS A 116 -14.22 21.94 -0.67
C HIS A 116 -15.07 20.66 -0.53
N LEU A 117 -15.82 20.27 -1.58
CA LEU A 117 -16.59 19.03 -1.63
C LEU A 117 -15.83 17.88 -2.32
N ARG A 118 -14.56 18.09 -2.68
CA ARG A 118 -13.77 17.14 -3.46
C ARG A 118 -13.72 15.73 -2.85
N PHE A 119 -13.69 15.64 -1.54
CA PHE A 119 -13.59 14.39 -0.79
C PHE A 119 -14.81 14.13 0.10
N HIS A 120 -15.87 14.92 -0.08
CA HIS A 120 -17.09 14.76 0.69
C HIS A 120 -17.89 13.58 0.18
N GLU A 121 -18.24 12.63 1.06
CA GLU A 121 -18.86 11.37 0.69
C GLU A 121 -20.23 11.54 0.03
N ASP A 122 -21.03 12.50 0.50
CA ASP A 122 -22.35 12.81 -0.06
C ASP A 122 -22.28 13.53 -1.42
N ASN A 123 -21.09 13.96 -1.83
CA ASN A 123 -20.86 14.54 -3.16
C ASN A 123 -20.34 13.50 -4.17
N ILE A 124 -20.02 12.28 -3.71
CA ILE A 124 -19.33 11.30 -4.56
C ILE A 124 -20.06 9.97 -4.49
N HIS A 125 -20.54 9.49 -5.64
CA HIS A 125 -21.32 8.26 -5.74
C HIS A 125 -20.85 7.39 -6.91
N GLY A 126 -21.15 6.08 -6.80
CA GLY A 126 -20.90 5.14 -7.88
C GLY A 126 -21.68 5.50 -9.13
N GLN A 127 -21.01 5.72 -10.26
CA GLN A 127 -21.60 5.94 -11.55
C GLN A 127 -21.04 4.99 -12.61
N CYS A 128 -21.87 4.45 -13.47
CA CYS A 128 -21.40 3.71 -14.62
C CYS A 128 -20.57 4.62 -15.55
N LYS A 129 -19.61 4.04 -16.28
CA LYS A 129 -18.72 4.80 -17.18
C LYS A 129 -19.48 5.66 -18.19
N ARG A 130 -20.64 5.17 -18.67
CA ARG A 130 -21.49 5.94 -19.56
C ARG A 130 -21.96 7.24 -18.93
N CYS A 131 -22.54 7.20 -17.71
CA CYS A 131 -23.04 8.39 -17.05
C CYS A 131 -21.89 9.32 -16.66
N ASN A 132 -20.80 8.79 -16.08
CA ASN A 132 -19.71 9.62 -15.60
C ASN A 132 -18.89 10.26 -16.72
N ARG A 133 -18.51 9.48 -17.75
CA ARG A 133 -17.56 9.94 -18.78
C ARG A 133 -18.24 10.50 -20.02
N TYR A 134 -19.23 9.78 -20.55
CA TYR A 134 -19.84 10.12 -21.85
C TYR A 134 -21.01 11.10 -21.71
N LEU A 135 -21.66 11.16 -20.55
CA LEU A 135 -22.77 12.07 -20.28
C LEU A 135 -22.38 13.19 -19.30
N ALA A 136 -21.08 13.53 -19.22
CA ALA A 136 -20.53 14.60 -18.39
C ALA A 136 -21.03 14.55 -16.92
N GLY A 137 -21.05 13.35 -16.33
CA GLY A 137 -21.54 13.12 -14.96
C GLY A 137 -23.06 12.95 -14.86
N ASN A 138 -23.81 13.14 -15.96
CA ASN A 138 -25.30 13.01 -16.01
C ASN A 138 -25.97 13.65 -14.77
N VAL A 139 -25.63 14.92 -14.52
CA VAL A 139 -25.89 15.65 -13.26
C VAL A 139 -27.39 15.77 -12.95
N SER A 140 -28.23 15.93 -13.98
CA SER A 140 -29.69 16.05 -13.80
C SER A 140 -30.27 14.75 -13.25
N ALA A 141 -29.88 13.60 -13.81
CA ALA A 141 -30.32 12.29 -13.32
C ALA A 141 -29.67 11.95 -11.97
N MET A 142 -28.41 12.35 -11.77
CA MET A 142 -27.72 12.18 -10.48
C MET A 142 -28.45 12.93 -9.35
N ARG A 143 -28.94 14.15 -9.64
CA ARG A 143 -29.74 14.91 -8.66
C ARG A 143 -31.00 14.17 -8.22
N ILE A 144 -31.68 13.50 -9.14
CA ILE A 144 -32.87 12.70 -8.82
C ILE A 144 -32.48 11.57 -7.87
N GLY A 145 -31.48 10.78 -8.21
CA GLY A 145 -31.01 9.68 -7.37
C GLY A 145 -30.41 10.09 -6.00
N LEU A 146 -30.07 11.38 -5.81
CA LEU A 146 -29.63 11.91 -4.51
C LEU A 146 -30.81 12.30 -3.61
N ILE A 147 -32.03 12.44 -4.14
CA ILE A 147 -33.23 12.88 -3.42
C ILE A 147 -34.09 11.68 -3.02
N GLU A 148 -34.00 10.58 -3.78
CA GLU A 148 -34.67 9.30 -3.48
C GLU A 148 -33.96 8.54 -2.32
#